data_2114e22cd0610fba1db019bd99029061
#
_entry.id   2114e22cd0610fba1db019bd99029061
#
_cell.length_a   1.000
_cell.length_b   1.000
_cell.length_c   1.000
_cell.angle_alpha   90.00
_cell.angle_beta   90.00
_cell.angle_gamma   90.00
#
_symmetry.space_group_name_H-M   'P 1'
#
loop_
_entity.id
_entity.type
_entity.pdbx_description
1 polymer ?
#
loop_
_entity_poly.entity_id
_entity_poly.type
_entity_poly.pdbx_seq_one_letter_code
_entity_poly.pdbx_strand_id
1 'polypeptide(L)'
;MKLIIASSNKNKIAEIKEMLNNIEIMSLSDIGFNDEIEETGKTFEENALIKAQTIYKKYNVPVIADDSGLCVNALNGAPGIYSHRFAGLECNDEKNNALLIKKMQGIKDRSAYYECVICYFDSKPHFFKGQIHGEMLQEVIMVLDMILIS
;
A
#
# COMPACT_ATOMS: atom_id res chain seq x y z
N MET A 1 -21.45 3.20 13.66
CA MET A 1 -20.78 2.24 12.79
C MET A 1 -19.31 2.18 13.16
N LYS A 2 -18.77 0.99 13.26
CA LYS A 2 -17.35 0.75 13.56
C LYS A 2 -16.64 0.27 12.31
N LEU A 3 -15.40 0.70 12.12
CA LEU A 3 -14.57 0.33 10.99
C LEU A 3 -13.14 0.11 11.45
N ILE A 4 -12.52 -0.99 11.04
CA ILE A 4 -11.12 -1.27 11.32
C ILE A 4 -10.29 -0.91 10.10
N ILE A 5 -9.17 -0.23 10.34
CA ILE A 5 -8.17 0.03 9.31
C ILE A 5 -7.01 -0.93 9.52
N ALA A 6 -6.83 -1.87 8.59
CA ALA A 6 -5.76 -2.85 8.59
C ALA A 6 -4.50 -2.29 7.92
N SER A 7 -3.92 -1.28 8.54
CA SER A 7 -2.68 -0.63 8.11
C SER A 7 -1.77 -0.38 9.30
N SER A 8 -0.48 -0.47 9.10
CA SER A 8 0.54 -0.06 10.06
C SER A 8 1.04 1.36 9.83
N ASN A 9 0.62 1.99 8.75
CA ASN A 9 1.04 3.36 8.41
C ASN A 9 0.22 4.38 9.21
N LYS A 10 0.86 4.99 10.20
CA LYS A 10 0.22 5.96 11.09
C LYS A 10 -0.34 7.19 10.36
N ASN A 11 0.33 7.63 9.31
CA ASN A 11 -0.12 8.78 8.51
C ASN A 11 -1.41 8.46 7.76
N LYS A 12 -1.50 7.31 7.14
CA LYS A 12 -2.72 6.84 6.47
C LYS A 12 -3.88 6.72 7.44
N ILE A 13 -3.64 6.15 8.61
CA ILE A 13 -4.65 6.01 9.66
C ILE A 13 -5.19 7.38 10.09
N ALA A 14 -4.29 8.33 10.33
CA ALA A 14 -4.66 9.69 10.73
C ALA A 14 -5.49 10.39 9.65
N GLU A 15 -5.09 10.29 8.39
CA GLU A 15 -5.82 10.86 7.26
C GLU A 15 -7.23 10.27 7.13
N ILE A 16 -7.36 8.96 7.25
CA ILE A 16 -8.66 8.30 7.15
C ILE A 16 -9.55 8.68 8.33
N LYS A 17 -9.02 8.76 9.53
CA LYS A 17 -9.76 9.22 10.72
C LYS A 17 -10.28 10.64 10.54
N GLU A 18 -9.48 11.51 9.95
CA GLU A 18 -9.88 12.89 9.67
C GLU A 18 -10.98 12.97 8.60
N MET A 19 -10.87 12.17 7.55
CA MET A 19 -11.84 12.13 6.46
C MET A 19 -13.19 11.53 6.86
N LEU A 20 -13.19 10.56 7.75
CA LEU A 20 -14.37 9.79 8.16
C LEU A 20 -14.73 10.05 9.63
N ASN A 21 -14.90 11.31 9.98
CA ASN A 21 -15.10 11.73 11.37
C ASN A 21 -16.45 11.30 12.01
N ASN A 22 -17.40 10.83 11.20
CA ASN A 22 -18.70 10.32 11.70
C ASN A 22 -18.69 8.82 11.98
N ILE A 23 -17.58 8.14 11.75
CA ILE A 23 -17.44 6.69 11.92
C ILE A 23 -16.40 6.44 13.00
N GLU A 24 -16.68 5.50 13.89
CA GLU A 24 -15.67 5.05 14.86
C GLU A 24 -14.62 4.20 14.16
N ILE A 25 -13.43 4.76 14.00
CA ILE A 25 -12.31 4.11 13.30
C ILE A 25 -11.32 3.58 14.31
N MET A 26 -11.00 2.30 14.18
CA MET A 26 -10.04 1.60 15.02
C MET A 26 -8.85 1.14 14.17
N SER A 27 -7.64 1.41 14.64
CA SER A 27 -6.44 0.85 14.06
C SER A 27 -6.20 -0.58 14.56
N LEU A 28 -5.26 -1.30 13.94
CA LEU A 28 -4.83 -2.61 14.44
C LEU A 28 -4.27 -2.51 15.86
N SER A 29 -3.56 -1.44 16.16
CA SER A 29 -3.06 -1.16 17.51
C SER A 29 -4.20 -0.96 18.51
N ASP A 30 -5.24 -0.24 18.14
CA ASP A 30 -6.41 0.02 18.99
C ASP A 30 -7.14 -1.27 19.41
N ILE A 31 -7.16 -2.27 18.53
CA ILE A 31 -7.80 -3.56 18.79
C ILE A 31 -6.84 -4.61 19.37
N GLY A 32 -5.59 -4.25 19.62
CA GLY A 32 -4.57 -5.14 20.16
C GLY A 32 -4.08 -6.22 19.20
N PHE A 33 -4.21 -6.00 17.90
CA PHE A 33 -3.70 -6.91 16.88
C PHE A 33 -2.24 -6.58 16.60
N ASN A 34 -1.34 -7.49 16.98
CA ASN A 34 0.12 -7.30 16.85
C ASN A 34 0.77 -8.33 15.91
N ASP A 35 -0.01 -9.23 15.35
CA ASP A 35 0.52 -10.25 14.44
C ASP A 35 0.84 -9.65 13.07
N GLU A 36 1.79 -10.25 12.39
CA GLU A 36 2.10 -9.89 11.01
C GLU A 36 1.18 -10.66 10.06
N ILE A 37 0.63 -9.96 9.07
CA ILE A 37 -0.17 -10.58 8.02
C ILE A 37 0.73 -10.76 6.80
N GLU A 38 0.96 -12.01 6.40
CA GLU A 38 1.75 -12.30 5.20
C GLU A 38 0.99 -11.90 3.93
N GLU A 39 1.63 -11.08 3.13
CA GLU A 39 1.11 -10.66 1.83
C GLU A 39 1.64 -11.59 0.75
N THR A 40 0.91 -12.67 0.51
CA THR A 40 1.29 -13.73 -0.43
C THR A 40 0.66 -13.59 -1.81
N GLY A 41 -0.09 -12.52 -2.04
CA GLY A 41 -0.73 -12.24 -3.31
C GLY A 41 0.24 -11.84 -4.40
N LYS A 42 -0.23 -11.91 -5.63
CA LYS A 42 0.53 -11.52 -6.82
C LYS A 42 0.09 -10.15 -7.37
N THR A 43 -0.96 -9.59 -6.81
CA THR A 43 -1.49 -8.28 -7.19
C THR A 43 -1.75 -7.44 -5.95
N PHE A 44 -1.90 -6.13 -6.14
CA PHE A 44 -2.29 -5.24 -5.04
C PHE A 44 -3.67 -5.61 -4.48
N GLU A 45 -4.61 -5.97 -5.37
CA GLU A 45 -5.95 -6.42 -4.97
C GLU A 45 -5.89 -7.65 -4.06
N GLU A 46 -5.11 -8.64 -4.43
CA GLU A 46 -4.95 -9.87 -3.64
C GLU A 46 -4.37 -9.57 -2.27
N ASN A 47 -3.35 -8.75 -2.18
CA ASN A 47 -2.72 -8.41 -0.90
C ASN A 47 -3.65 -7.58 -0.01
N ALA A 48 -4.35 -6.59 -0.56
CA ALA A 48 -5.35 -5.83 0.17
C ALA A 48 -6.48 -6.73 0.69
N LEU A 49 -6.95 -7.67 -0.12
CA LEU A 49 -7.97 -8.64 0.26
C LEU A 49 -7.49 -9.54 1.40
N ILE A 50 -6.28 -10.08 1.31
CA ILE A 50 -5.71 -10.94 2.36
C ILE A 50 -5.73 -10.21 3.71
N LYS A 51 -5.27 -8.96 3.75
CA LYS A 51 -5.26 -8.17 4.98
C LYS A 51 -6.67 -7.91 5.51
N ALA A 52 -7.56 -7.45 4.66
CA ALA A 52 -8.93 -7.14 5.06
C ALA A 52 -9.68 -8.39 5.56
N GLN A 53 -9.59 -9.48 4.83
CA GLN A 53 -10.28 -10.73 5.14
C GLN A 53 -9.75 -11.37 6.43
N THR A 54 -8.45 -11.34 6.67
CA THR A 54 -7.82 -11.85 7.89
C THR A 54 -8.38 -11.17 9.13
N ILE A 55 -8.48 -9.84 9.09
CA ILE A 55 -9.00 -9.05 10.20
C ILE A 55 -10.51 -9.22 10.35
N TYR A 56 -11.25 -9.22 9.24
CA TYR A 56 -12.70 -9.43 9.28
C TYR A 56 -13.08 -10.77 9.91
N LYS A 57 -12.39 -11.86 9.54
CA LYS A 57 -12.63 -13.19 10.11
C LYS A 57 -12.44 -13.24 11.63
N LYS A 58 -11.48 -12.45 12.12
CA LYS A 58 -11.18 -12.43 13.57
C LYS A 58 -12.12 -11.54 14.36
N TYR A 59 -12.52 -10.41 13.85
CA TYR A 59 -13.25 -9.39 14.63
C TYR A 59 -14.71 -9.20 14.20
N ASN A 60 -15.09 -9.68 13.04
CA ASN A 60 -16.44 -9.54 12.46
C ASN A 60 -16.93 -8.07 12.42
N VAL A 61 -16.04 -7.18 12.09
CA VAL A 61 -16.29 -5.74 11.92
C VAL A 61 -15.81 -5.36 10.53
N PRO A 62 -16.51 -4.47 9.80
CA PRO A 62 -16.01 -4.01 8.49
C PRO A 62 -14.58 -3.51 8.55
N VAL A 63 -13.80 -3.82 7.52
CA VAL A 63 -12.37 -3.54 7.46
C VAL A 63 -12.02 -2.81 6.17
N ILE A 64 -11.18 -1.81 6.28
CA ILE A 64 -10.45 -1.24 5.13
C ILE A 64 -9.00 -1.69 5.22
N ALA A 65 -8.49 -2.24 4.12
CA ALA A 65 -7.07 -2.52 3.94
C ALA A 65 -6.62 -1.95 2.61
N ASP A 66 -5.35 -1.66 2.50
CA ASP A 66 -4.77 -1.18 1.26
C ASP A 66 -3.49 -1.92 0.93
N ASP A 67 -3.14 -1.93 -0.34
CA ASP A 67 -1.81 -2.26 -0.81
C ASP A 67 -1.42 -1.29 -1.91
N SER A 68 -0.17 -0.84 -1.90
CA SER A 68 0.29 0.20 -2.81
C SER A 68 1.76 0.03 -3.13
N GLY A 69 2.19 0.57 -4.25
CA GLY A 69 3.58 0.53 -4.64
C GLY A 69 3.87 1.32 -5.90
N LEU A 70 5.16 1.46 -6.16
CA LEU A 70 5.69 2.11 -7.34
C LEU A 70 5.83 1.09 -8.47
N CYS A 71 5.32 1.44 -9.64
CA CYS A 71 5.41 0.62 -10.84
C CYS A 71 6.18 1.38 -11.91
N VAL A 72 7.31 0.82 -12.35
CA VAL A 72 8.17 1.44 -13.36
C VAL A 72 7.97 0.73 -14.69
N ASN A 73 7.56 1.46 -15.72
CA ASN A 73 7.20 0.86 -17.00
C ASN A 73 8.37 0.13 -17.67
N ALA A 74 9.57 0.71 -17.62
CA ALA A 74 10.78 0.08 -18.18
C ALA A 74 11.20 -1.20 -17.44
N LEU A 75 10.69 -1.44 -16.24
CA LEU A 75 10.97 -2.63 -15.44
C LEU A 75 9.75 -3.58 -15.40
N ASN A 76 8.86 -3.49 -16.39
CA ASN A 76 7.63 -4.30 -16.48
C ASN A 76 6.73 -4.19 -15.25
N GLY A 77 6.67 -3.01 -14.65
CA GLY A 77 5.87 -2.74 -13.47
C GLY A 77 6.55 -3.00 -12.13
N ALA A 78 7.81 -3.47 -12.13
CA ALA A 78 8.56 -3.60 -10.88
C ALA A 78 8.92 -2.21 -10.33
N PRO A 79 9.09 -2.06 -9.00
CA PRO A 79 8.97 -3.05 -7.95
C PRO A 79 7.55 -3.49 -7.62
N GLY A 80 6.51 -2.71 -7.96
CA GLY A 80 5.10 -3.08 -7.77
C GLY A 80 4.77 -3.51 -6.35
N ILE A 81 4.20 -4.69 -6.18
CA ILE A 81 3.85 -5.25 -4.87
C ILE A 81 5.05 -5.47 -3.95
N TYR A 82 6.27 -5.48 -4.50
CA TYR A 82 7.51 -5.64 -3.75
C TYR A 82 8.19 -4.32 -3.36
N SER A 83 7.51 -3.19 -3.52
CA SER A 83 8.11 -1.86 -3.33
C SER A 83 8.81 -1.71 -1.98
N HIS A 84 8.22 -2.19 -0.89
CA HIS A 84 8.82 -2.09 0.45
C HIS A 84 10.02 -3.01 0.66
N ARG A 85 10.10 -4.12 -0.06
CA ARG A 85 11.14 -5.14 0.08
C ARG A 85 11.92 -5.40 -1.21
N PHE A 86 12.02 -4.39 -2.06
CA PHE A 86 12.64 -4.52 -3.39
C PHE A 86 14.12 -4.94 -3.30
N ALA A 87 14.86 -4.41 -2.34
CA ALA A 87 16.26 -4.75 -2.08
C ALA A 87 16.45 -5.83 -1.00
N GLY A 88 15.37 -6.38 -0.46
CA GLY A 88 15.41 -7.44 0.55
C GLY A 88 14.34 -7.32 1.63
N LEU A 89 14.28 -8.30 2.52
CA LEU A 89 13.26 -8.40 3.56
C LEU A 89 13.42 -7.37 4.68
N GLU A 90 14.51 -6.60 4.69
CA GLU A 90 14.77 -5.57 5.70
C GLU A 90 13.84 -4.36 5.58
N CYS A 91 13.08 -4.23 4.48
CA CYS A 91 12.21 -3.10 4.19
C CYS A 91 12.92 -1.74 4.33
N ASN A 92 14.17 -1.66 3.85
CA ASN A 92 15.00 -0.47 3.94
C ASN A 92 14.80 0.42 2.72
N ASP A 93 14.19 1.58 2.92
CA ASP A 93 13.86 2.50 1.83
C ASP A 93 15.09 3.00 1.08
N GLU A 94 16.19 3.26 1.76
CA GLU A 94 17.43 3.71 1.12
C GLU A 94 18.01 2.63 0.19
N LYS A 95 18.01 1.38 0.64
CA LYS A 95 18.46 0.25 -0.17
C LYS A 95 17.52 -0.02 -1.34
N ASN A 96 16.22 0.07 -1.12
CA ASN A 96 15.22 -0.06 -2.19
C ASN A 96 15.42 1.00 -3.26
N ASN A 97 15.61 2.23 -2.86
CA ASN A 97 15.85 3.36 -3.74
C ASN A 97 17.17 3.21 -4.51
N ALA A 98 18.23 2.82 -3.83
CA ALA A 98 19.54 2.61 -4.45
C ALA A 98 19.49 1.52 -5.52
N LEU A 99 18.82 0.40 -5.24
CA LEU A 99 18.65 -0.69 -6.20
C LEU A 99 17.84 -0.23 -7.43
N LEU A 100 16.78 0.54 -7.21
CA LEU A 100 15.94 1.05 -8.27
C LEU A 100 16.72 2.02 -9.17
N ILE A 101 17.48 2.94 -8.59
CA ILE A 101 18.35 3.86 -9.33
C ILE A 101 19.34 3.07 -10.17
N LYS A 102 19.97 2.04 -9.59
CA LYS A 102 20.93 1.18 -10.28
C LYS A 102 20.30 0.47 -11.48
N LYS A 103 19.10 -0.09 -11.30
CA LYS A 103 18.39 -0.80 -12.38
C LYS A 103 17.94 0.15 -13.50
N MET A 104 17.74 1.42 -13.19
CA MET A 104 17.32 2.43 -14.15
C MET A 104 18.45 3.17 -14.83
N GLN A 105 19.71 2.86 -14.51
CA GLN A 105 20.86 3.48 -15.18
C GLN A 105 20.86 3.20 -16.68
N GLY A 106 20.99 4.24 -17.50
CA GLY A 106 21.03 4.14 -18.95
C GLY A 106 19.67 3.90 -19.62
N ILE A 107 18.60 3.80 -18.86
CA ILE A 107 17.26 3.61 -19.38
C ILE A 107 16.63 4.97 -19.72
N LYS A 108 16.14 5.12 -20.96
CA LYS A 108 15.55 6.38 -21.45
C LYS A 108 14.11 6.57 -21.01
N ASP A 109 13.31 5.49 -21.03
CA ASP A 109 11.94 5.54 -20.54
C ASP A 109 11.94 5.61 -19.01
N ARG A 110 11.64 6.80 -18.49
CA ARG A 110 11.61 7.09 -17.06
C ARG A 110 10.21 7.08 -16.49
N SER A 111 9.21 6.71 -17.29
CA SER A 111 7.81 6.75 -16.85
C SER A 111 7.52 5.73 -15.76
N ALA A 112 6.77 6.16 -14.78
CA ALA A 112 6.38 5.34 -13.65
C ALA A 112 5.01 5.80 -13.13
N TYR A 113 4.36 4.95 -12.37
CA TYR A 113 3.14 5.33 -11.66
C TYR A 113 3.14 4.70 -10.28
N TYR A 114 2.49 5.37 -9.36
CA TYR A 114 2.21 4.83 -8.05
C TYR A 114 0.77 4.34 -8.03
N GLU A 115 0.55 3.10 -7.65
CA GLU A 115 -0.78 2.50 -7.58
C GLU A 115 -1.16 2.20 -6.14
N CYS A 116 -2.40 2.52 -5.79
CA CYS A 116 -3.00 2.13 -4.53
C CYS A 116 -4.30 1.41 -4.79
N VAL A 117 -4.46 0.28 -4.15
CA VAL A 117 -5.72 -0.47 -4.13
C VAL A 117 -6.22 -0.52 -2.70
N ILE A 118 -7.48 -0.14 -2.52
CA ILE A 118 -8.19 -0.26 -1.25
C ILE A 118 -9.20 -1.39 -1.36
N CYS A 119 -9.23 -2.26 -0.35
CA CYS A 119 -10.27 -3.24 -0.17
C CYS A 119 -11.11 -2.86 1.04
N TYR A 120 -12.39 -2.60 0.82
CA TYR A 120 -13.39 -2.52 1.88
C TYR A 120 -14.08 -3.88 1.99
N PHE A 121 -14.05 -4.48 3.17
CA PHE A 121 -14.59 -5.82 3.38
C PHE A 121 -15.66 -5.80 4.49
N ASP A 122 -16.87 -6.16 4.11
CA ASP A 122 -18.03 -6.23 5.00
C ASP A 122 -18.84 -7.52 4.78
N SER A 123 -18.22 -8.67 4.78
CA SER A 123 -18.67 -10.00 4.35
C SER A 123 -18.32 -10.33 2.91
N LYS A 124 -18.11 -9.35 2.07
CA LYS A 124 -17.61 -9.47 0.70
C LYS A 124 -16.68 -8.29 0.38
N PRO A 125 -15.73 -8.48 -0.57
CA PRO A 125 -14.80 -7.42 -0.92
C PRO A 125 -15.40 -6.39 -1.87
N HIS A 126 -15.01 -5.14 -1.66
CA HIS A 126 -15.22 -4.03 -2.60
C HIS A 126 -13.86 -3.38 -2.84
N PHE A 127 -13.46 -3.21 -4.09
CA PHE A 127 -12.15 -2.67 -4.45
C PHE A 127 -12.25 -1.28 -5.05
N PHE A 128 -11.29 -0.44 -4.66
CA PHE A 128 -11.09 0.90 -5.21
C PHE A 128 -9.63 1.05 -5.59
N LYS A 129 -9.36 1.63 -6.74
CA LYS A 129 -8.00 1.79 -7.28
C LYS A 129 -7.72 3.25 -7.62
N GLY A 130 -6.55 3.73 -7.25
CA GLY A 130 -6.03 5.02 -7.65
C GLY A 130 -4.62 4.90 -8.22
N GLN A 131 -4.27 5.76 -9.16
CA GLN A 131 -2.94 5.84 -9.74
C GLN A 131 -2.49 7.28 -9.86
N ILE A 132 -1.21 7.52 -9.63
CA ILE A 132 -0.55 8.79 -9.91
C ILE A 132 0.62 8.51 -10.86
N HIS A 133 0.60 9.15 -12.02
CA HIS A 133 1.62 8.98 -13.04
C HIS A 133 2.68 10.07 -12.97
N GLY A 134 3.92 9.71 -13.25
CA GLY A 134 5.04 10.63 -13.26
C GLY A 134 6.26 10.03 -13.93
N GLU A 135 7.39 10.64 -13.70
CA GLU A 135 8.68 10.22 -14.20
C GLU A 135 9.71 10.08 -13.08
N MET A 136 10.57 9.10 -13.21
CA MET A 136 11.70 8.94 -12.29
C MET A 136 12.81 9.91 -12.63
N LEU A 137 13.31 10.61 -11.63
CA LEU A 137 14.51 11.42 -11.76
C LEU A 137 15.75 10.52 -11.76
N GLN A 138 16.84 11.03 -12.31
CA GLN A 138 18.09 10.25 -12.41
C GLN A 138 18.78 10.04 -11.07
N GLU A 139 18.61 10.96 -10.13
CA GLU A 139 19.33 11.00 -8.86
C GLU A 139 18.43 10.88 -7.64
N VAL A 140 17.13 11.12 -7.78
CA VAL A 140 16.18 11.11 -6.67
C VAL A 140 14.94 10.37 -7.10
N ILE A 141 14.52 9.39 -6.31
CA ILE A 141 13.21 8.78 -6.44
C ILE A 141 12.23 9.70 -5.73
N MET A 142 11.24 10.21 -6.44
CA MET A 142 10.14 10.90 -5.77
C MET A 142 9.40 9.88 -4.92
N VAL A 143 9.58 9.96 -3.61
CA VAL A 143 8.65 9.38 -2.66
C VAL A 143 7.45 10.31 -2.64
N LEU A 144 6.45 9.99 -3.42
CA LEU A 144 5.16 10.62 -3.27
C LEU A 144 4.52 10.00 -2.04
N ASP A 145 4.45 10.77 -0.97
CA ASP A 145 3.53 10.47 0.12
C ASP A 145 2.15 10.48 -0.51
N MET A 146 1.59 9.29 -0.70
CA MET A 146 0.35 9.16 -1.40
C MET A 146 -0.80 9.62 -0.53
N ILE A 147 -1.34 10.74 -0.91
CA ILE A 147 -2.65 11.16 -0.48
C ILE A 147 -3.64 10.25 -1.19
N LEU A 148 -4.42 9.51 -0.42
CA LEU A 148 -5.54 8.76 -0.95
C LEU A 148 -6.56 9.74 -1.51
N ILE A 149 -6.52 9.94 -2.81
CA ILE A 149 -7.60 10.65 -3.50
C ILE A 149 -8.63 9.58 -3.87
N SER A 150 -9.76 9.65 -3.20
CA SER A 150 -10.93 8.83 -3.55
C SER A 150 -11.43 9.16 -4.94
#